data_3ce15dcb459f42aa036e04ab0202cca2
#
_entry.id   3ce15dcb459f42aa036e04ab0202cca2
#
_cell.length_a   1.000
_cell.length_b   1.000
_cell.length_c   1.000
_cell.angle_alpha   90.00
_cell.angle_beta   90.00
_cell.angle_gamma   90.00
#
_symmetry.space_group_name_H-M   'P 1'
#
loop_
_entity.id
_entity.type
_entity.pdbx_description
1 polymer ?
#
loop_
_entity_poly.entity_id
_entity_poly.type
_entity_poly.pdbx_seq_one_letter_code
_entity_poly.pdbx_strand_id
1 'polypeptide(L)'
;MSQDFIGRVNFNEQGLVPAIAQQWDTHEVLMMAWMDRAALERTLTTGEATYFSRSRGEQWVKGLTSGNRQFVREVRLDCDGDTLLLFVDQTGGACHTGDRTCFDAISLTIAGQ
;
A
#
# COMPACT_ATOMS: atom_id res chain seq x y z
N MET A 1 6.87 17.51 9.20
CA MET A 1 5.68 16.63 9.28
C MET A 1 6.01 15.23 8.79
N SER A 2 6.30 15.07 7.50
CA SER A 2 6.62 13.74 6.94
C SER A 2 7.82 13.08 7.60
N GLN A 3 8.87 13.84 7.90
CA GLN A 3 10.06 13.29 8.54
C GLN A 3 9.78 12.77 9.94
N ASP A 4 8.92 13.44 10.69
CA ASP A 4 8.54 12.99 12.04
C ASP A 4 7.78 11.66 11.95
N PHE A 5 6.89 11.54 10.98
CA PHE A 5 6.15 10.30 10.75
C PHE A 5 7.09 9.17 10.37
N ILE A 6 7.98 9.40 9.39
CA ILE A 6 8.91 8.40 8.90
C ILE A 6 9.85 7.93 10.02
N GLY A 7 10.25 8.85 10.91
CA GLY A 7 11.11 8.52 12.04
C GLY A 7 10.47 7.54 13.02
N ARG A 8 9.15 7.38 12.99
CA ARG A 8 8.43 6.45 13.86
C ARG A 8 8.22 5.07 13.24
N VAL A 9 8.56 4.92 11.95
CA VAL A 9 8.38 3.66 11.22
C VAL A 9 9.54 2.72 11.54
N ASN A 10 9.22 1.51 11.92
CA ASN A 10 10.20 0.44 12.17
C ASN A 10 10.30 -0.43 10.92
N PHE A 11 11.23 -0.06 10.04
CA PHE A 11 11.51 -0.87 8.85
C PHE A 11 12.15 -2.21 9.27
N ASN A 12 11.88 -3.26 8.51
CA ASN A 12 12.45 -4.58 8.80
C ASN A 12 13.93 -4.63 8.43
N GLU A 13 14.54 -5.82 8.55
CA GLU A 13 15.98 -6.00 8.30
C GLU A 13 16.38 -5.66 6.86
N GLN A 14 15.46 -5.78 5.91
CA GLN A 14 15.70 -5.41 4.51
C GLN A 14 15.40 -3.93 4.23
N GLY A 15 15.04 -3.17 5.25
CA GLY A 15 14.68 -1.77 5.09
C GLY A 15 13.30 -1.55 4.49
N LEU A 16 12.38 -2.51 4.68
CA LEU A 16 11.04 -2.48 4.10
C LEU A 16 9.98 -2.46 5.19
N VAL A 17 8.82 -1.89 4.86
CA VAL A 17 7.64 -1.90 5.71
C VAL A 17 6.45 -2.32 4.84
N PRO A 18 5.58 -3.24 5.34
CA PRO A 18 4.38 -3.60 4.60
C PRO A 18 3.35 -2.47 4.65
N ALA A 19 2.68 -2.26 3.54
CA ALA A 19 1.67 -1.22 3.40
C ALA A 19 0.39 -1.84 2.86
N ILE A 20 -0.69 -1.72 3.62
CA ILE A 20 -2.01 -2.19 3.23
C ILE A 20 -2.74 -1.01 2.60
N ALA A 21 -3.28 -1.20 1.40
CA ALA A 21 -4.10 -0.18 0.75
C ALA A 21 -5.58 -0.53 0.91
N GLN A 22 -6.35 0.41 1.44
CA GLN A 22 -7.77 0.26 1.71
C GLN A 22 -8.51 1.42 1.05
N GLN A 23 -9.64 1.13 0.38
CA GLN A 23 -10.44 2.19 -0.23
C GLN A 23 -11.02 3.09 0.88
N TRP A 24 -10.86 4.39 0.71
CA TRP A 24 -11.14 5.35 1.79
C TRP A 24 -12.62 5.43 2.16
N ASP A 25 -13.53 5.26 1.20
CA ASP A 25 -14.96 5.46 1.41
C ASP A 25 -15.72 4.17 1.70
N THR A 26 -15.24 3.02 1.23
CA THR A 26 -15.92 1.73 1.42
C THR A 26 -15.22 0.86 2.46
N HIS A 27 -13.97 1.16 2.78
CA HIS A 27 -13.08 0.36 3.62
C HIS A 27 -12.74 -1.00 3.02
N GLU A 28 -12.95 -1.17 1.73
CA GLU A 28 -12.54 -2.38 1.02
C GLU A 28 -11.02 -2.49 1.05
N VAL A 29 -10.49 -3.64 1.49
CA VAL A 29 -9.05 -3.89 1.46
C VAL A 29 -8.67 -4.27 0.04
N LEU A 30 -7.73 -3.53 -0.54
CA LEU A 30 -7.40 -3.63 -1.96
C LEU A 30 -6.17 -4.49 -2.24
N MET A 31 -5.10 -4.28 -1.47
CA MET A 31 -3.83 -4.98 -1.69
C MET A 31 -2.90 -4.75 -0.52
N MET A 32 -1.81 -5.53 -0.49
CA MET A 32 -0.66 -5.25 0.36
C MET A 32 0.58 -5.26 -0.52
N ALA A 33 1.45 -4.30 -0.32
CA ALA A 33 2.75 -4.23 -0.98
C ALA A 33 3.78 -3.67 -0.01
N TRP A 34 5.03 -3.57 -0.46
CA TRP A 34 6.13 -3.13 0.40
C TRP A 34 6.56 -1.72 0.03
N MET A 35 7.08 -0.99 1.01
CA MET A 35 7.71 0.30 0.80
C MET A 35 9.08 0.29 1.46
N ASP A 36 10.10 0.81 0.75
CA ASP A 36 11.31 1.22 1.42
C ASP A 36 11.14 2.67 1.89
N ARG A 37 12.14 3.22 2.55
CA ARG A 37 12.07 4.59 3.06
C ARG A 37 11.79 5.59 1.94
N ALA A 38 12.48 5.45 0.81
CA ALA A 38 12.33 6.36 -0.32
C ALA A 38 10.93 6.28 -0.93
N ALA A 39 10.34 5.08 -1.03
CA ALA A 39 8.98 4.91 -1.53
C ALA A 39 7.96 5.58 -0.59
N LEU A 40 8.13 5.44 0.71
CA LEU A 40 7.27 6.09 1.69
C LEU A 40 7.40 7.61 1.59
N GLU A 41 8.64 8.14 1.51
CA GLU A 41 8.87 9.57 1.36
C GLU A 41 8.17 10.10 0.11
N ARG A 42 8.27 9.39 -1.00
CA ARG A 42 7.64 9.78 -2.26
C ARG A 42 6.11 9.76 -2.15
N THR A 43 5.55 8.73 -1.51
CA THR A 43 4.11 8.64 -1.26
C THR A 43 3.61 9.84 -0.47
N LEU A 44 4.31 10.19 0.60
CA LEU A 44 3.92 11.31 1.47
C LEU A 44 4.07 12.66 0.77
N THR A 45 5.03 12.77 -0.14
CA THR A 45 5.29 14.02 -0.86
C THR A 45 4.33 14.22 -2.03
N THR A 46 4.06 13.17 -2.80
CA THR A 46 3.28 13.27 -4.03
C THR A 46 1.78 13.02 -3.82
N GLY A 47 1.42 12.28 -2.78
CA GLY A 47 0.04 11.84 -2.56
C GLY A 47 -0.35 10.65 -3.43
N GLU A 48 0.57 10.07 -4.16
CA GLU A 48 0.32 8.86 -4.95
C GLU A 48 1.06 7.67 -4.34
N ALA A 49 0.36 6.55 -4.17
CA ALA A 49 0.96 5.35 -3.58
C ALA A 49 2.13 4.87 -4.43
N THR A 50 3.29 4.81 -3.81
CA THR A 50 4.53 4.37 -4.42
C THR A 50 5.07 3.23 -3.57
N TYR A 51 5.36 2.11 -4.20
CA TYR A 51 5.78 0.89 -3.53
C TYR A 51 7.18 0.48 -3.96
N PHE A 52 7.72 -0.53 -3.29
CA PHE A 52 9.02 -1.10 -3.62
C PHE A 52 8.84 -2.55 -4.04
N SER A 53 9.33 -2.90 -5.23
CA SER A 53 9.31 -4.27 -5.72
C SER A 53 10.51 -5.04 -5.20
N ARG A 54 10.27 -6.05 -4.36
CA ARG A 54 11.35 -6.88 -3.81
C ARG A 54 12.05 -7.68 -4.89
N SER A 55 11.29 -8.17 -5.86
CA SER A 55 11.86 -9.02 -6.92
C SER A 55 12.72 -8.22 -7.91
N ARG A 56 12.34 -6.97 -8.18
CA ARG A 56 13.07 -6.13 -9.13
C ARG A 56 14.06 -5.17 -8.45
N GLY A 57 13.95 -5.01 -7.13
CA GLY A 57 14.81 -4.10 -6.39
C GLY A 57 14.62 -2.64 -6.75
N GLU A 58 13.38 -2.23 -7.09
CA GLU A 58 13.12 -0.85 -7.51
C GLU A 58 11.74 -0.37 -7.07
N GLN A 59 11.59 0.96 -7.03
CA GLN A 59 10.32 1.59 -6.73
C GLN A 59 9.37 1.49 -7.93
N TRP A 60 8.07 1.50 -7.65
CA TRP A 60 7.05 1.64 -8.70
C TRP A 60 5.87 2.44 -8.17
N VAL A 61 5.42 3.39 -8.98
CA VAL A 61 4.23 4.20 -8.68
C VAL A 61 3.01 3.41 -9.14
N LYS A 62 2.09 3.15 -8.21
CA LYS A 62 0.89 2.36 -8.52
C LYS A 62 0.09 3.04 -9.63
N GLY A 63 -0.09 2.30 -10.72
CA GLY A 63 -0.90 2.76 -11.84
C GLY A 63 -0.23 3.74 -12.80
N LEU A 64 1.08 3.98 -12.67
CA LEU A 64 1.77 4.92 -13.55
C LEU A 64 1.64 4.52 -15.03
N THR A 65 1.72 3.23 -15.32
CA THR A 65 1.60 2.70 -16.67
C THR A 65 0.18 2.28 -17.01
N SER A 66 -0.50 1.59 -16.08
CA SER A 66 -1.84 1.03 -16.31
C SER A 66 -2.96 2.04 -16.18
N GLY A 67 -2.73 3.15 -15.50
CA GLY A 67 -3.77 4.12 -15.16
C GLY A 67 -4.56 3.77 -13.90
N ASN A 68 -4.31 2.62 -13.29
CA ASN A 68 -5.00 2.18 -12.08
C ASN A 68 -4.31 2.75 -10.84
N ARG A 69 -4.43 4.07 -10.66
CA ARG A 69 -3.70 4.81 -9.65
C ARG A 69 -4.37 4.72 -8.29
N GLN A 70 -3.60 4.99 -7.25
CA GLN A 70 -4.07 5.11 -5.88
C GLN A 70 -3.64 6.46 -5.33
N PHE A 71 -4.62 7.34 -5.11
CA PHE A 71 -4.35 8.65 -4.51
C PHE A 71 -4.55 8.53 -3.01
N VAL A 72 -3.51 8.84 -2.24
CA VAL A 72 -3.48 8.62 -0.80
C VAL A 72 -4.15 9.78 -0.08
N ARG A 73 -5.14 9.49 0.75
CA ARG A 73 -5.86 10.48 1.53
C ARG A 73 -5.37 10.53 2.98
N GLU A 74 -4.92 9.40 3.51
CA GLU A 74 -4.43 9.30 4.87
C GLU A 74 -3.50 8.10 4.99
N VAL A 75 -2.47 8.21 5.81
CA VAL A 75 -1.57 7.11 6.13
C VAL A 75 -1.56 6.95 7.63
N ARG A 76 -1.79 5.73 8.10
CA ARG A 76 -1.71 5.39 9.52
C ARG A 76 -0.60 4.38 9.76
N LEU A 77 0.01 4.49 10.92
CA LEU A 77 1.03 3.56 11.39
C LEU A 77 0.41 2.74 12.50
N ASP A 78 0.69 1.44 12.54
CA ASP A 78 0.13 0.60 13.59
C ASP A 78 0.84 0.83 14.93
N CYS A 79 0.37 0.15 15.98
CA CYS A 79 0.79 0.47 17.36
C CYS A 79 2.26 0.21 17.63
N ASP A 80 2.90 -0.72 16.96
CA ASP A 80 4.33 -1.00 17.12
C ASP A 80 5.17 -0.48 15.95
N GLY A 81 4.56 0.25 15.03
CA GLY A 81 5.28 0.98 14.01
C GLY A 81 5.80 0.17 12.85
N ASP A 82 5.32 -1.04 12.64
CA ASP A 82 5.87 -1.95 11.64
C ASP A 82 4.94 -2.24 10.46
N THR A 83 3.78 -1.59 10.38
CA THR A 83 2.81 -1.77 9.28
C THR A 83 2.11 -0.46 8.99
N LEU A 84 1.96 -0.15 7.71
CA LEU A 84 1.26 1.05 7.26
C LEU A 84 -0.13 0.67 6.75
N LEU A 85 -1.10 1.54 7.03
CA LEU A 85 -2.43 1.48 6.43
C LEU A 85 -2.64 2.75 5.63
N LEU A 86 -2.83 2.60 4.32
CA LEU A 86 -3.09 3.71 3.40
C LEU A 86 -4.58 3.75 3.08
N PHE A 87 -5.22 4.88 3.36
CA PHE A 87 -6.56 5.14 2.85
C PHE A 87 -6.41 5.82 1.51
N VAL A 88 -6.85 5.14 0.45
CA VAL A 88 -6.62 5.59 -0.92
C VAL A 88 -7.93 5.75 -1.68
N ASP A 89 -7.90 6.61 -2.68
CA ASP A 89 -8.93 6.68 -3.69
C ASP A 89 -8.38 5.97 -4.93
N GLN A 90 -8.86 4.76 -5.17
CA GLN A 90 -8.33 3.93 -6.25
C GLN A 90 -9.14 4.08 -7.51
N THR A 91 -8.43 4.31 -8.61
CA THR A 91 -8.98 4.30 -9.96
C THR A 91 -8.69 2.93 -10.56
N GLY A 92 -9.75 2.24 -11.06
CA GLY A 92 -9.59 0.93 -11.68
C GLY A 92 -9.32 -0.18 -10.68
N GLY A 93 -8.62 -1.23 -11.12
CA GLY A 93 -8.33 -2.39 -10.31
C GLY A 93 -7.00 -2.31 -9.58
N ALA A 94 -6.90 -2.97 -8.43
CA ALA A 94 -5.64 -3.08 -7.70
C ALA A 94 -4.76 -4.19 -8.29
N CYS A 95 -5.38 -5.27 -8.72
CA CYS A 95 -4.68 -6.46 -9.20
C CYS A 95 -4.28 -6.30 -10.67
N HIS A 96 -3.15 -6.88 -11.05
CA HIS A 96 -2.70 -6.88 -12.45
C HIS A 96 -3.67 -7.64 -13.37
N THR A 97 -4.55 -8.47 -12.81
CA THR A 97 -5.62 -9.17 -13.55
C THR A 97 -6.79 -8.26 -13.89
N GLY A 98 -6.82 -7.05 -13.35
CA GLY A 98 -7.92 -6.10 -13.50
C GLY A 98 -8.96 -6.16 -12.40
N ASP A 99 -8.86 -7.10 -11.47
CA ASP A 99 -9.77 -7.19 -10.33
C ASP A 99 -9.61 -5.97 -9.43
N ARG A 100 -10.73 -5.53 -8.85
CA ARG A 100 -10.71 -4.35 -7.98
C ARG A 100 -9.81 -4.54 -6.77
N THR A 101 -9.81 -5.74 -6.20
CA THR A 101 -8.93 -6.09 -5.08
C THR A 101 -8.11 -7.32 -5.42
N CYS A 102 -6.88 -7.36 -4.87
CA CYS A 102 -6.03 -8.54 -5.02
C CYS A 102 -6.58 -9.75 -4.26
N PHE A 103 -7.51 -9.53 -3.35
CA PHE A 103 -8.07 -10.58 -2.48
C PHE A 103 -9.28 -11.29 -3.08
N ASP A 104 -9.65 -10.97 -4.33
CA ASP A 104 -10.72 -11.67 -5.04
C ASP A 104 -10.27 -12.99 -5.68
N ALA A 105 -8.95 -13.24 -5.73
CA ALA A 105 -8.40 -14.35 -6.51
C ALA A 105 -8.76 -15.72 -5.93
N ILE A 106 -8.60 -15.92 -4.62
CA ILE A 106 -8.80 -17.20 -3.95
C ILE A 106 -9.47 -16.96 -2.61
N SER A 107 -10.48 -17.77 -2.30
CA SER A 107 -11.21 -17.64 -1.04
C SER A 107 -11.38 -19.03 -0.40
N LEU A 108 -11.30 -19.07 0.92
CA LEU A 108 -11.56 -20.26 1.72
C LEU A 108 -12.59 -19.91 2.78
N THR A 109 -13.73 -20.60 2.72
CA THR A 109 -14.79 -20.41 3.73
C THR A 109 -14.54 -21.33 4.92
N ILE A 110 -14.57 -20.75 6.12
CA ILE A 110 -14.38 -21.51 7.34
C ILE A 110 -15.65 -22.30 7.63
N ALA A 111 -15.49 -23.60 7.94
CA ALA A 111 -16.62 -24.49 8.23
C ALA A 111 -17.41 -23.95 9.42
N GLY A 112 -18.73 -23.99 9.32
CA GLY A 112 -19.64 -23.52 10.36
C GLY A 112 -19.95 -22.03 10.33
N GLN A 113 -19.46 -21.32 9.35
CA GLN A 113 -19.72 -19.90 9.16
C GLN A 113 -20.92 -19.63 8.25
#